data_466ba2be64fe807c7855d46c31b6d909
#
_entry.id   466ba2be64fe807c7855d46c31b6d909
#
_cell.length_a   1.000
_cell.length_b   1.000
_cell.length_c   1.000
_cell.angle_alpha   90.00
_cell.angle_beta   90.00
_cell.angle_gamma   90.00
#
_symmetry.space_group_name_H-M   'P 1'
#
loop_
_entity.id
_entity.type
_entity.pdbx_description
1 polymer ?
#
loop_
_entity_poly.entity_id
_entity_poly.type
_entity_poly.pdbx_seq_one_letter_code
_entity_poly.pdbx_strand_id
1 'polypeptide(L)'
;MTNDELDALSKTVLDAAFRVHSALGPGLLESAYCACLVHELRKIGLLVETEVPVPVVYDGVKLADVGYRIDVLVERELVVEIKSVDGLAPVHHAQLISYLRLSNRRLGLLLNFNVARLMDGISRKANKF
;
A
#
# COMPACT_ATOMS: atom_id res chain seq x y z
N MET A 1 7.12 0.44 -16.58
CA MET A 1 8.14 0.19 -15.53
C MET A 1 8.53 -1.28 -15.58
N THR A 2 9.82 -1.56 -15.57
CA THR A 2 10.33 -2.93 -15.52
C THR A 2 10.11 -3.52 -14.13
N ASN A 3 10.24 -4.85 -14.01
CA ASN A 3 10.18 -5.49 -12.69
C ASN A 3 11.29 -5.00 -11.77
N ASP A 4 12.50 -4.77 -12.30
CA ASP A 4 13.62 -4.24 -11.51
C ASP A 4 13.34 -2.83 -11.03
N GLU A 5 12.78 -1.97 -11.87
CA GLU A 5 12.37 -0.61 -11.47
C GLU A 5 11.29 -0.63 -10.41
N LEU A 6 10.31 -1.51 -10.56
CA LEU A 6 9.21 -1.66 -9.60
C LEU A 6 9.73 -2.19 -8.25
N ASP A 7 10.67 -3.12 -8.28
CA ASP A 7 11.29 -3.65 -7.07
C ASP A 7 12.11 -2.56 -6.36
N ALA A 8 12.85 -1.75 -7.11
CA ALA A 8 13.59 -0.61 -6.57
C ALA A 8 12.63 0.43 -5.95
N LEU A 9 11.50 0.68 -6.59
CA LEU A 9 10.47 1.58 -6.06
C LEU A 9 9.93 1.06 -4.72
N SER A 10 9.70 -0.24 -4.60
CA SER A 10 9.21 -0.82 -3.34
C SER A 10 10.21 -0.62 -2.20
N LYS A 11 11.51 -0.74 -2.47
CA LYS A 11 12.57 -0.47 -1.47
C LYS A 11 12.56 0.99 -1.04
N THR A 12 12.41 1.91 -1.98
CA THR A 12 12.32 3.34 -1.69
C THR A 12 11.13 3.65 -0.78
N VAL A 13 9.98 3.04 -1.06
CA VAL A 13 8.77 3.20 -0.24
C VAL A 13 8.97 2.61 1.15
N LEU A 14 9.59 1.44 1.26
CA LEU A 14 9.89 0.83 2.55
C LEU A 14 10.85 1.69 3.37
N ASP A 15 11.87 2.27 2.76
CA ASP A 15 12.79 3.19 3.45
C ASP A 15 12.03 4.38 4.04
N ALA A 16 11.09 4.95 3.28
CA ALA A 16 10.25 6.03 3.77
C ALA A 16 9.35 5.57 4.93
N ALA A 17 8.78 4.37 4.82
CA ALA A 17 7.96 3.80 5.89
C ALA A 17 8.76 3.56 7.17
N PHE A 18 10.01 3.10 7.07
CA PHE A 18 10.89 2.96 8.22
C PHE A 18 11.17 4.30 8.87
N ARG A 19 11.38 5.38 8.10
CA ARG A 19 11.57 6.72 8.66
C ARG A 19 10.34 7.17 9.44
N VAL A 20 9.15 6.96 8.89
CA VAL A 20 7.88 7.31 9.56
C VAL A 20 7.73 6.53 10.86
N HIS A 21 7.94 5.23 10.82
CA HIS A 21 7.79 4.37 12.00
C HIS A 21 8.82 4.69 13.08
N SER A 22 10.06 4.99 12.69
CA SER A 22 11.12 5.38 13.64
C SER A 22 10.77 6.69 14.36
N ALA A 23 10.13 7.62 13.65
CA ALA A 23 9.74 8.91 14.22
C ALA A 23 8.51 8.80 15.13
N LEU A 24 7.52 8.00 14.75
CA LEU A 24 6.20 7.98 15.39
C LEU A 24 5.97 6.78 16.32
N GLY A 25 6.61 5.66 16.05
CA GLY A 25 6.35 4.42 16.78
C GLY A 25 4.95 3.85 16.51
N PRO A 26 4.56 2.78 17.22
CA PRO A 26 3.21 2.22 17.11
C PRO A 26 2.17 3.05 17.86
N GLY A 27 0.89 2.73 17.66
CA GLY A 27 -0.21 3.24 18.50
C GLY A 27 -0.98 4.41 17.91
N LEU A 28 -0.68 4.85 16.68
CA LEU A 28 -1.42 5.92 16.04
C LEU A 28 -2.49 5.38 15.08
N LEU A 29 -3.35 6.27 14.58
CA LEU A 29 -4.36 5.94 13.59
C LEU A 29 -3.73 5.68 12.22
N GLU A 30 -4.38 4.85 11.42
CA GLU A 30 -3.97 4.58 10.03
C GLU A 30 -3.80 5.87 9.23
N SER A 31 -4.73 6.82 9.40
CA SER A 31 -4.69 8.10 8.68
C SER A 31 -3.44 8.93 8.99
N ALA A 32 -2.94 8.86 10.22
CA ALA A 32 -1.70 9.56 10.61
C ALA A 32 -0.49 8.97 9.89
N TYR A 33 -0.36 7.65 9.88
CA TYR A 33 0.72 6.98 9.18
C TYR A 33 0.66 7.22 7.67
N CYS A 34 -0.56 7.17 7.11
CA CYS A 34 -0.77 7.43 5.70
C CYS A 34 -0.31 8.83 5.31
N ALA A 35 -0.74 9.85 6.06
CA ALA A 35 -0.36 11.24 5.79
C ALA A 35 1.16 11.43 5.86
N CYS A 36 1.81 10.83 6.84
CA CYS A 36 3.27 10.97 7.01
C CYS A 36 4.04 10.23 5.91
N LEU A 37 3.59 9.03 5.52
CA LEU A 37 4.21 8.29 4.43
C LEU A 37 4.07 9.06 3.10
N VAL A 38 2.88 9.57 2.80
CA VAL A 38 2.64 10.38 1.60
C VAL A 38 3.55 11.59 1.58
N HIS A 39 3.68 12.29 2.72
CA HIS A 39 4.58 13.42 2.85
C HIS A 39 6.03 13.05 2.50
N GLU A 40 6.53 11.95 3.06
CA GLU A 40 7.90 11.48 2.80
C GLU A 40 8.11 11.12 1.33
N LEU A 41 7.16 10.44 0.72
CA LEU A 41 7.27 10.03 -0.68
C LEU A 41 7.22 11.23 -1.64
N ARG A 42 6.33 12.18 -1.38
CA ARG A 42 6.25 13.40 -2.20
C ARG A 42 7.49 14.28 -2.06
N LYS A 43 8.06 14.32 -0.88
CA LYS A 43 9.29 15.08 -0.60
C LYS A 43 10.46 14.62 -1.48
N ILE A 44 10.54 13.34 -1.80
CA ILE A 44 11.58 12.79 -2.67
C ILE A 44 11.17 12.77 -4.15
N GLY A 45 10.07 13.43 -4.51
CA GLY A 45 9.67 13.65 -5.89
C GLY A 45 8.83 12.56 -6.54
N LEU A 46 8.29 11.61 -5.76
CA LEU A 46 7.43 10.57 -6.32
C LEU A 46 6.01 11.07 -6.54
N LEU A 47 5.38 10.57 -7.59
CA LEU A 47 3.96 10.78 -7.84
C LEU A 47 3.18 9.86 -6.89
N VAL A 48 2.36 10.45 -6.02
CA VAL A 48 1.59 9.72 -5.00
C VAL A 48 0.12 10.13 -5.10
N GLU A 49 -0.73 9.14 -5.32
CA GLU A 49 -2.18 9.29 -5.30
C GLU A 49 -2.73 8.56 -4.09
N THR A 50 -3.78 9.10 -3.49
CA THR A 50 -4.43 8.51 -2.31
C THR A 50 -5.90 8.23 -2.60
N GLU A 51 -6.47 7.27 -1.88
CA GLU A 51 -7.89 6.92 -1.98
C GLU A 51 -8.30 6.65 -3.43
N VAL A 52 -7.51 5.85 -4.15
CA VAL A 52 -7.74 5.57 -5.56
C VAL A 52 -8.85 4.52 -5.70
N PRO A 53 -9.95 4.84 -6.39
CA PRO A 53 -11.06 3.91 -6.55
C PRO A 53 -10.64 2.62 -7.28
N VAL A 54 -11.12 1.49 -6.78
CA VAL A 54 -10.92 0.18 -7.41
C VAL A 54 -12.29 -0.34 -7.85
N PRO A 55 -12.60 -0.29 -9.15
CA PRO A 55 -13.87 -0.82 -9.65
C PRO A 55 -13.87 -2.34 -9.62
N VAL A 56 -15.03 -2.92 -9.33
CA VAL A 56 -15.23 -4.36 -9.41
C VAL A 56 -15.78 -4.69 -10.80
N VAL A 57 -15.14 -5.63 -11.49
CA VAL A 57 -15.66 -6.17 -12.75
C VAL A 57 -16.29 -7.53 -12.44
N TYR A 58 -17.59 -7.64 -12.71
CA TYR A 58 -18.34 -8.86 -12.48
C TYR A 58 -19.22 -9.15 -13.68
N ASP A 59 -19.17 -10.37 -14.17
CA ASP A 59 -19.95 -10.80 -15.33
C ASP A 59 -19.71 -9.90 -16.56
N GLY A 60 -18.46 -9.49 -16.77
CA GLY A 60 -18.05 -8.58 -17.84
C GLY A 60 -18.52 -7.14 -17.67
N VAL A 61 -19.17 -6.81 -16.56
CA VAL A 61 -19.70 -5.47 -16.27
C VAL A 61 -18.82 -4.79 -15.22
N LYS A 62 -18.38 -3.59 -15.55
CA LYS A 62 -17.63 -2.76 -14.61
C LYS A 62 -18.62 -2.07 -13.66
N LEU A 63 -18.62 -2.51 -12.41
CA LEU A 63 -19.43 -1.93 -11.34
C LEU A 63 -18.60 -0.85 -10.66
N ALA A 64 -18.83 0.40 -11.04
CA ALA A 64 -18.10 1.53 -10.49
C ALA A 64 -18.62 1.89 -9.11
N ASP A 65 -17.74 2.50 -8.30
CA ASP A 65 -18.09 3.13 -7.04
C ASP A 65 -18.72 2.20 -6.00
N VAL A 66 -18.12 1.01 -5.85
CA VAL A 66 -18.52 0.05 -4.81
C VAL A 66 -17.81 0.30 -3.48
N GLY A 67 -17.05 1.40 -3.35
CA GLY A 67 -16.42 1.80 -2.09
C GLY A 67 -15.02 1.29 -1.85
N TYR A 68 -14.46 0.47 -2.71
CA TYR A 68 -13.07 0.02 -2.55
C TYR A 68 -12.11 1.11 -3.01
N ARG A 69 -11.09 1.36 -2.18
CA ARG A 69 -10.09 2.39 -2.42
C ARG A 69 -8.71 1.84 -2.09
N ILE A 70 -7.75 2.07 -2.96
CA ILE A 70 -6.33 1.88 -2.66
C ILE A 70 -5.90 3.05 -1.77
N ASP A 71 -5.29 2.76 -0.61
CA ASP A 71 -4.86 3.81 0.31
C ASP A 71 -3.84 4.74 -0.33
N VAL A 72 -2.78 4.16 -0.89
CA VAL A 72 -1.68 4.90 -1.52
C VAL A 72 -1.25 4.18 -2.79
N LEU A 73 -1.16 4.92 -3.87
CA LEU A 73 -0.67 4.42 -5.15
C LEU A 73 0.54 5.25 -5.57
N VAL A 74 1.69 4.60 -5.71
CA VAL A 74 2.97 5.25 -5.97
C VAL A 74 3.37 5.03 -7.42
N GLU A 75 3.64 6.12 -8.15
CA GLU A 75 4.05 6.12 -9.56
C GLU A 75 3.06 5.33 -10.44
N ARG A 76 1.79 5.29 -10.03
CA ARG A 76 0.71 4.53 -10.69
C ARG A 76 0.98 3.02 -10.81
N GLU A 77 2.00 2.52 -10.12
CA GLU A 77 2.47 1.14 -10.26
C GLU A 77 2.42 0.34 -8.96
N LEU A 78 2.78 0.94 -7.84
CA LEU A 78 2.90 0.25 -6.57
C LEU A 78 1.71 0.57 -5.67
N VAL A 79 1.00 -0.48 -5.26
CA VAL A 79 -0.12 -0.37 -4.32
C VAL A 79 0.42 -0.49 -2.89
N VAL A 80 0.04 0.44 -2.03
CA VAL A 80 0.42 0.40 -0.61
C VAL A 80 -0.84 0.48 0.24
N GLU A 81 -1.07 -0.54 1.04
CA GLU A 81 -2.16 -0.60 2.00
C GLU A 81 -1.60 -0.40 3.42
N ILE A 82 -2.20 0.50 4.17
CA ILE A 82 -1.73 0.89 5.50
C ILE A 82 -2.72 0.40 6.55
N LYS A 83 -2.19 -0.26 7.57
CA LYS A 83 -2.96 -0.76 8.71
C LYS A 83 -2.33 -0.30 10.01
N SER A 84 -3.16 -0.20 11.04
CA SER A 84 -2.73 0.03 12.42
C SER A 84 -3.59 -0.86 13.32
N VAL A 85 -3.25 -2.15 13.34
CA VAL A 85 -4.01 -3.21 13.99
C VAL A 85 -3.09 -4.07 14.85
N ASP A 86 -3.65 -4.83 15.78
CA ASP A 86 -2.87 -5.70 16.68
C ASP A 86 -2.13 -6.80 15.92
N GLY A 87 -2.71 -7.28 14.83
CA GLY A 87 -2.07 -8.26 13.96
C GLY A 87 -2.79 -8.29 12.61
N LEU A 88 -2.04 -8.53 11.54
CA LEU A 88 -2.61 -8.66 10.22
C LEU A 88 -3.40 -9.97 10.13
N ALA A 89 -4.68 -9.86 9.77
CA ALA A 89 -5.56 -11.01 9.56
C ALA A 89 -5.47 -11.51 8.12
N PRO A 90 -5.83 -12.78 7.84
CA PRO A 90 -5.85 -13.29 6.47
C PRO A 90 -6.65 -12.43 5.49
N VAL A 91 -7.74 -11.80 5.94
CA VAL A 91 -8.57 -10.93 5.10
C VAL A 91 -7.79 -9.70 4.61
N HIS A 92 -6.86 -9.18 5.40
CA HIS A 92 -6.04 -8.03 4.99
C HIS A 92 -5.14 -8.39 3.80
N HIS A 93 -4.54 -9.58 3.83
CA HIS A 93 -3.73 -10.10 2.72
C HIS A 93 -4.59 -10.35 1.48
N ALA A 94 -5.75 -10.98 1.66
CA ALA A 94 -6.68 -11.26 0.56
C ALA A 94 -7.16 -9.97 -0.10
N GLN A 95 -7.42 -8.93 0.67
CA GLN A 95 -7.86 -7.63 0.17
C GLN A 95 -6.80 -7.01 -0.75
N LEU A 96 -5.54 -7.00 -0.34
CA LEU A 96 -4.47 -6.45 -1.18
C LEU A 96 -4.33 -7.24 -2.49
N ILE A 97 -4.37 -8.56 -2.42
CA ILE A 97 -4.32 -9.41 -3.62
C ILE A 97 -5.47 -9.07 -4.57
N SER A 98 -6.68 -8.89 -4.02
CA SER A 98 -7.85 -8.52 -4.82
C SER A 98 -7.67 -7.16 -5.49
N TYR A 99 -7.12 -6.18 -4.78
CA TYR A 99 -6.84 -4.86 -5.35
C TYR A 99 -5.84 -4.93 -6.51
N LEU A 100 -4.81 -5.75 -6.36
CA LEU A 100 -3.83 -5.95 -7.43
C LEU A 100 -4.48 -6.56 -8.68
N ARG A 101 -5.33 -7.57 -8.49
CA ARG A 101 -6.04 -8.21 -9.60
C ARG A 101 -7.00 -7.25 -10.29
N LEU A 102 -7.85 -6.58 -9.51
CA LEU A 102 -8.88 -5.68 -10.05
C LEU A 102 -8.27 -4.46 -10.76
N SER A 103 -7.15 -3.96 -10.27
CA SER A 103 -6.46 -2.82 -10.86
C SER A 103 -5.41 -3.19 -11.89
N ASN A 104 -5.19 -4.50 -12.11
CA ASN A 104 -4.17 -5.05 -13.00
C ASN A 104 -2.75 -4.50 -12.68
N ARG A 105 -2.43 -4.46 -11.39
CA ARG A 105 -1.11 -4.04 -10.93
C ARG A 105 -0.32 -5.23 -10.42
N ARG A 106 1.02 -5.13 -10.51
CA ARG A 106 1.93 -6.28 -10.31
C ARG A 106 2.42 -6.44 -8.88
N LEU A 107 2.48 -5.35 -8.10
CA LEU A 107 3.12 -5.38 -6.80
C LEU A 107 2.38 -4.52 -5.80
N GLY A 108 2.27 -5.04 -4.58
CA GLY A 108 1.67 -4.32 -3.47
C GLY A 108 2.42 -4.57 -2.17
N LEU A 109 2.36 -3.59 -1.28
CA LEU A 109 2.87 -3.66 0.08
C LEU A 109 1.72 -3.48 1.06
N LEU A 110 1.69 -4.35 2.07
CA LEU A 110 0.79 -4.24 3.20
C LEU A 110 1.65 -3.88 4.41
N LEU A 111 1.41 -2.70 4.98
CA LEU A 111 2.22 -2.15 6.07
C LEU A 111 1.36 -1.98 7.30
N ASN A 112 1.64 -2.77 8.34
CA ASN A 112 1.04 -2.57 9.66
C ASN A 112 2.03 -1.80 10.54
N PHE A 113 1.69 -0.54 10.84
CA PHE A 113 2.54 0.32 11.65
C PHE A 113 2.39 0.08 13.15
N ASN A 114 1.36 -0.65 13.59
CA ASN A 114 1.09 -0.89 15.00
C ASN A 114 1.90 -2.08 15.54
N VAL A 115 3.20 -2.03 15.31
CA VAL A 115 4.15 -3.05 15.74
C VAL A 115 5.37 -2.38 16.35
N ALA A 116 6.07 -3.08 17.24
CA ALA A 116 7.28 -2.56 17.88
C ALA A 116 8.39 -2.33 16.84
N ARG A 117 8.52 -3.24 15.88
CA ARG A 117 9.50 -3.17 14.78
C ARG A 117 8.74 -3.27 13.46
N LEU A 118 8.89 -2.28 12.60
CA LEU A 118 8.14 -2.24 11.34
C LEU A 118 8.39 -3.49 10.47
N MET A 119 9.59 -4.05 10.51
CA MET A 119 9.91 -5.27 9.77
C MET A 119 8.88 -6.39 10.01
N ASP A 120 8.34 -6.47 11.23
CA ASP A 120 7.35 -7.49 11.59
C ASP A 120 5.95 -7.20 11.04
N GLY A 121 5.71 -5.99 10.53
CA GLY A 121 4.43 -5.56 9.98
C GLY A 121 4.42 -5.43 8.46
N ILE A 122 5.49 -5.84 7.78
CA ILE A 122 5.60 -5.71 6.33
C ILE A 122 5.20 -7.02 5.64
N SER A 123 4.34 -6.91 4.63
CA SER A 123 4.01 -8.03 3.75
C SER A 123 4.03 -7.54 2.30
N ARG A 124 4.69 -8.31 1.44
CA ARG A 124 4.79 -8.02 0.01
C ARG A 124 3.93 -9.02 -0.76
N LYS A 125 3.13 -8.53 -1.69
CA LYS A 125 2.27 -9.35 -2.54
C LYS A 125 2.56 -9.06 -4.00
N ALA A 126 2.62 -10.13 -4.79
CA ALA A 126 2.86 -10.02 -6.22
C ALA A 126 1.66 -10.58 -7.00
N ASN A 127 1.40 -9.97 -8.15
CA ASN A 127 0.39 -10.41 -9.11
C ASN A 127 1.02 -10.37 -10.49
N LYS A 128 1.36 -11.52 -11.04
CA LYS A 128 2.04 -11.65 -12.32
C LYS A 128 3.38 -10.86 -12.38
N PHE A 129 4.08 -10.87 -11.30
CA PHE A 129 5.37 -10.18 -11.16
C PHE A 129 6.56 -11.08 -11.65
#